data_9b94cd42ae9bda16d8296cd36c94e730
#
_entry.id   9b94cd42ae9bda16d8296cd36c94e730
#
_cell.length_a   1.000
_cell.length_b   1.000
_cell.length_c   1.000
_cell.angle_alpha   90.00
_cell.angle_beta   90.00
_cell.angle_gamma   90.00
#
_symmetry.space_group_name_H-M   'P 1'
#
loop_
_entity.id
_entity.type
_entity.pdbx_description
1 polymer ?
#
loop_
_entity_poly.entity_id
_entity_poly.type
_entity_poly.pdbx_seq_one_letter_code
_entity_poly.pdbx_strand_id
1 'polypeptide(L)'
;VLVLGRGIVPVLVQKLQVEPAELTQERPYFQNNIQFTRLAYGLDKIAEQMYPAEDALRPEDLDAGSATVASIRLWDHRPLKDTYNQLQSIRPYYVFDDIDIDRYAGLLGGQNGARRQVMLSARELAVDKLGTQAQTWVNQRLQYTHGYGVVMSPVNEVTTEGMPNFAVKDVPPTGVVSVPRPEVYFGEQTTAYVVVNTKAEEFDYPKGDQNVYSTYAGTKGIRIGSVLRRLAIAWNLGDLNLLVSSYLTDDSQLLMRRNVRDRIKAVAPFLKLDRDAYIVAADGRLT
;
A
#
# COMPACT_ATOMS: atom_id res chain seq x y z
N VAL A 1 -52.49 -9.06 -17.73
CA VAL A 1 -51.46 -9.58 -18.67
C VAL A 1 -50.04 -9.40 -18.08
N LEU A 2 -49.67 -8.26 -17.54
CA LEU A 2 -48.33 -8.02 -16.96
C LEU A 2 -48.02 -8.89 -15.73
N VAL A 3 -48.99 -9.07 -14.82
CA VAL A 3 -48.84 -9.92 -13.62
C VAL A 3 -48.72 -11.39 -13.97
N LEU A 4 -49.53 -11.85 -14.90
CA LEU A 4 -49.44 -13.23 -15.42
C LEU A 4 -48.14 -13.49 -16.16
N GLY A 5 -47.76 -12.60 -17.10
CA GLY A 5 -46.57 -12.80 -17.95
C GLY A 5 -45.23 -12.65 -17.20
N ARG A 6 -45.13 -11.73 -16.23
CA ARG A 6 -43.87 -11.48 -15.48
C ARG A 6 -43.83 -12.11 -14.08
N GLY A 7 -44.95 -12.49 -13.52
CA GLY A 7 -45.05 -13.08 -12.19
C GLY A 7 -45.30 -14.59 -12.21
N ILE A 8 -46.49 -15.02 -12.60
CA ILE A 8 -46.95 -16.41 -12.41
C ILE A 8 -46.28 -17.36 -13.44
N VAL A 9 -46.21 -16.99 -14.70
CA VAL A 9 -45.67 -17.89 -15.75
C VAL A 9 -44.22 -18.24 -15.52
N PRO A 10 -43.29 -17.29 -15.25
CA PRO A 10 -41.91 -17.63 -14.97
C PRO A 10 -41.72 -18.54 -13.76
N VAL A 11 -42.51 -18.34 -12.69
CA VAL A 11 -42.46 -19.19 -11.48
C VAL A 11 -42.92 -20.60 -11.77
N LEU A 12 -43.98 -20.75 -12.56
CA LEU A 12 -44.49 -22.09 -12.96
C LEU A 12 -43.47 -22.80 -13.87
N VAL A 13 -42.89 -22.11 -14.86
CA VAL A 13 -41.87 -22.68 -15.73
C VAL A 13 -40.65 -23.09 -14.90
N GLN A 14 -40.20 -22.23 -13.98
CA GLN A 14 -39.08 -22.54 -13.12
C GLN A 14 -39.32 -23.80 -12.31
N LYS A 15 -40.47 -23.88 -11.60
CA LYS A 15 -40.77 -25.00 -10.70
C LYS A 15 -41.11 -26.31 -11.41
N LEU A 16 -41.78 -26.25 -12.55
CA LEU A 16 -42.32 -27.46 -13.20
C LEU A 16 -41.42 -27.97 -14.32
N GLN A 17 -40.63 -27.09 -14.95
CA GLN A 17 -39.84 -27.45 -16.11
C GLN A 17 -38.33 -27.34 -15.85
N VAL A 18 -37.89 -26.30 -15.13
CA VAL A 18 -36.44 -26.06 -14.92
C VAL A 18 -35.93 -26.85 -13.72
N GLU A 19 -36.46 -26.65 -12.53
CA GLU A 19 -36.00 -27.32 -11.30
C GLU A 19 -35.89 -28.85 -11.41
N PRO A 20 -36.84 -29.58 -12.04
CA PRO A 20 -36.70 -31.03 -12.16
C PRO A 20 -35.59 -31.51 -13.09
N ALA A 21 -35.11 -30.63 -13.99
CA ALA A 21 -34.08 -30.93 -14.99
C ALA A 21 -33.09 -29.77 -15.18
N GLU A 22 -32.73 -29.06 -14.09
CA GLU A 22 -31.97 -27.80 -14.06
C GLU A 22 -30.70 -27.88 -14.88
N LEU A 23 -29.87 -28.89 -14.63
CA LEU A 23 -28.60 -29.07 -15.33
C LEU A 23 -28.77 -29.18 -16.86
N THR A 24 -29.84 -29.82 -17.33
CA THR A 24 -30.08 -30.01 -18.76
C THR A 24 -30.62 -28.73 -19.40
N GLN A 25 -31.51 -28.04 -18.70
CA GLN A 25 -32.18 -26.84 -19.21
C GLN A 25 -31.28 -25.62 -19.15
N GLU A 26 -30.45 -25.51 -18.11
CA GLU A 26 -29.59 -24.35 -17.90
C GLU A 26 -28.17 -24.52 -18.46
N ARG A 27 -27.78 -25.72 -18.88
CA ARG A 27 -26.44 -26.00 -19.41
C ARG A 27 -25.95 -25.01 -20.47
N PRO A 28 -26.75 -24.60 -21.48
CA PRO A 28 -26.28 -23.61 -22.47
C PRO A 28 -25.98 -22.23 -21.85
N TYR A 29 -26.76 -21.85 -20.83
CA TYR A 29 -26.58 -20.57 -20.14
C TYR A 29 -25.36 -20.61 -19.22
N PHE A 30 -25.11 -21.72 -18.53
CA PHE A 30 -23.88 -21.93 -17.76
C PHE A 30 -22.65 -21.89 -18.66
N GLN A 31 -22.70 -22.53 -19.82
CA GLN A 31 -21.58 -22.50 -20.77
C GLN A 31 -21.27 -21.06 -21.22
N ASN A 32 -22.29 -20.30 -21.59
CA ASN A 32 -22.12 -18.89 -21.96
C ASN A 32 -21.57 -18.06 -20.80
N ASN A 33 -22.09 -18.22 -19.58
CA ASN A 33 -21.60 -17.53 -18.40
C ASN A 33 -20.13 -17.85 -18.12
N ILE A 34 -19.75 -19.11 -18.18
CA ILE A 34 -18.34 -19.54 -17.98
C ILE A 34 -17.46 -18.91 -19.05
N GLN A 35 -17.87 -18.98 -20.32
CA GLN A 35 -17.08 -18.44 -21.44
C GLN A 35 -16.89 -16.92 -21.30
N PHE A 36 -17.95 -16.17 -21.07
CA PHE A 36 -17.85 -14.71 -20.94
C PHE A 36 -17.12 -14.28 -19.67
N THR A 37 -17.28 -15.02 -18.56
CA THR A 37 -16.50 -14.78 -17.34
C THR A 37 -15.01 -15.01 -17.60
N ARG A 38 -14.65 -16.14 -18.22
CA ARG A 38 -13.24 -16.43 -18.56
C ARG A 38 -12.66 -15.34 -19.47
N LEU A 39 -13.41 -14.90 -20.48
CA LEU A 39 -12.98 -13.81 -21.37
C LEU A 39 -12.80 -12.49 -20.62
N ALA A 40 -13.77 -12.12 -19.77
CA ALA A 40 -13.74 -10.86 -19.03
C ALA A 40 -12.56 -10.76 -18.07
N TYR A 41 -12.14 -11.88 -17.46
CA TYR A 41 -10.99 -11.95 -16.56
C TYR A 41 -9.69 -12.40 -17.25
N GLY A 42 -9.69 -12.59 -18.57
CA GLY A 42 -8.51 -13.04 -19.33
C GLY A 42 -8.07 -14.46 -19.02
N LEU A 43 -8.95 -15.28 -18.43
CA LEU A 43 -8.66 -16.69 -18.09
C LEU A 43 -8.59 -17.60 -19.30
N ASP A 44 -9.09 -17.14 -20.44
CA ASP A 44 -8.97 -17.79 -21.74
C ASP A 44 -7.52 -17.88 -22.25
N LYS A 45 -6.64 -17.03 -21.71
CA LYS A 45 -5.21 -16.97 -22.04
C LYS A 45 -4.33 -17.85 -21.13
N ILE A 46 -4.93 -18.50 -20.13
CA ILE A 46 -4.21 -19.35 -19.19
C ILE A 46 -4.04 -20.74 -19.81
N ALA A 47 -2.81 -21.22 -19.87
CA ALA A 47 -2.52 -22.61 -20.25
C ALA A 47 -2.89 -23.54 -19.09
N GLU A 48 -3.88 -24.38 -19.29
CA GLU A 48 -4.27 -25.41 -18.33
C GLU A 48 -3.37 -26.63 -18.48
N GLN A 49 -2.79 -27.11 -17.38
CA GLN A 49 -2.00 -28.32 -17.34
C GLN A 49 -2.57 -29.26 -16.28
N MET A 50 -2.69 -30.54 -16.63
CA MET A 50 -3.06 -31.58 -15.66
C MET A 50 -1.85 -31.84 -14.76
N TYR A 51 -2.05 -31.68 -13.47
CA TYR A 51 -1.05 -31.98 -12.45
C TYR A 51 -1.43 -33.27 -11.72
N PRO A 52 -0.59 -34.31 -11.74
CA PRO A 52 -0.84 -35.49 -10.95
C PRO A 52 -0.61 -35.16 -9.47
N ALA A 53 -1.70 -35.11 -8.70
CA ALA A 53 -1.63 -34.90 -7.25
C ALA A 53 -1.27 -36.26 -6.57
N GLU A 54 0.00 -36.61 -6.59
CA GLU A 54 0.49 -37.79 -5.90
C GLU A 54 0.82 -37.49 -4.44
N ASP A 55 0.60 -38.41 -3.54
CA ASP A 55 0.87 -38.24 -2.10
C ASP A 55 2.36 -38.23 -1.75
N ALA A 56 3.23 -38.71 -2.65
CA ALA A 56 4.66 -38.75 -2.44
C ALA A 56 5.38 -37.66 -3.21
N LEU A 57 6.01 -36.72 -2.48
CA LEU A 57 6.85 -35.66 -3.06
C LEU A 57 8.26 -36.19 -3.34
N ARG A 58 8.72 -36.12 -4.57
CA ARG A 58 10.06 -36.50 -5.02
C ARG A 58 10.95 -35.27 -5.20
N PRO A 59 12.28 -35.40 -5.12
CA PRO A 59 13.20 -34.29 -5.38
C PRO A 59 12.98 -33.61 -6.74
N GLU A 60 12.68 -34.37 -7.78
CA GLU A 60 12.42 -33.85 -9.13
C GLU A 60 11.17 -32.96 -9.20
N ASP A 61 10.18 -33.23 -8.34
CA ASP A 61 8.96 -32.40 -8.26
C ASP A 61 9.26 -31.02 -7.66
N LEU A 62 10.24 -30.94 -6.75
CA LEU A 62 10.72 -29.65 -6.20
C LEU A 62 11.45 -28.83 -7.26
N ASP A 63 12.26 -29.46 -8.10
CA ASP A 63 12.96 -28.77 -9.18
C ASP A 63 11.98 -28.30 -10.25
N ALA A 64 11.02 -29.13 -10.64
CA ALA A 64 9.94 -28.74 -11.57
C ALA A 64 9.04 -27.64 -10.99
N GLY A 65 8.81 -27.64 -9.69
CA GLY A 65 8.04 -26.65 -8.94
C GLY A 65 8.86 -25.47 -8.41
N SER A 66 10.09 -25.25 -8.87
CA SER A 66 11.02 -24.27 -8.30
C SER A 66 10.47 -22.85 -8.15
N ALA A 67 9.66 -22.38 -9.11
CA ALA A 67 9.00 -21.07 -9.04
C ALA A 67 7.95 -21.01 -7.91
N THR A 68 7.23 -22.09 -7.66
CA THR A 68 6.28 -22.22 -6.55
C THR A 68 7.04 -22.27 -5.23
N VAL A 69 8.08 -23.10 -5.13
CA VAL A 69 8.93 -23.23 -3.94
C VAL A 69 9.56 -21.86 -3.59
N ALA A 70 10.05 -21.12 -4.58
CA ALA A 70 10.60 -19.76 -4.39
C ALA A 70 9.56 -18.73 -3.94
N SER A 71 8.27 -19.04 -4.03
CA SER A 71 7.18 -18.16 -3.64
C SER A 71 6.49 -18.60 -2.33
N ILE A 72 6.93 -19.69 -1.71
CA ILE A 72 6.39 -20.14 -0.41
C ILE A 72 6.79 -19.14 0.67
N ARG A 73 5.78 -18.60 1.36
CA ARG A 73 6.00 -17.64 2.45
C ARG A 73 6.42 -18.39 3.72
N LEU A 74 7.54 -18.02 4.31
CA LEU A 74 8.02 -18.53 5.59
C LEU A 74 7.51 -17.71 6.77
N TRP A 75 7.14 -16.44 6.52
CA TRP A 75 6.59 -15.54 7.51
C TRP A 75 5.10 -15.25 7.29
N ASP A 76 4.33 -15.22 8.37
CA ASP A 76 3.01 -14.58 8.40
C ASP A 76 3.21 -13.06 8.54
N HIS A 77 2.37 -12.27 7.86
CA HIS A 77 2.45 -10.81 7.87
C HIS A 77 2.30 -10.19 9.28
N ARG A 78 1.51 -10.81 10.15
CA ARG A 78 1.25 -10.30 11.52
C ARG A 78 2.49 -10.33 12.42
N PRO A 79 3.15 -11.47 12.68
CA PRO A 79 4.40 -11.48 13.44
C PRO A 79 5.53 -10.74 12.73
N LEU A 80 5.53 -10.70 11.40
CA LEU A 80 6.53 -9.92 10.65
C LEU A 80 6.38 -8.42 10.89
N LYS A 81 5.15 -7.90 10.95
CA LYS A 81 4.88 -6.50 11.32
C LYS A 81 5.47 -6.14 12.67
N ASP A 82 5.25 -6.99 13.67
CA ASP A 82 5.81 -6.77 15.01
C ASP A 82 7.35 -6.78 14.98
N THR A 83 7.93 -7.69 14.21
CA THR A 83 9.37 -7.78 14.00
C THR A 83 9.93 -6.54 13.29
N TYR A 84 9.25 -6.03 12.25
CA TYR A 84 9.64 -4.78 11.59
C TYR A 84 9.56 -3.59 12.55
N ASN A 85 8.49 -3.50 13.32
CA ASN A 85 8.35 -2.45 14.33
C ASN A 85 9.43 -2.56 15.44
N GLN A 86 9.81 -3.76 15.83
CA GLN A 86 10.85 -3.97 16.85
C GLN A 86 12.26 -3.63 16.34
N LEU A 87 12.60 -4.06 15.11
CA LEU A 87 13.96 -3.98 14.58
C LEU A 87 14.21 -2.71 13.78
N GLN A 88 13.18 -2.15 13.12
CA GLN A 88 13.34 -1.16 12.08
C GLN A 88 12.55 0.14 12.32
N SER A 89 11.78 0.30 13.41
CA SER A 89 11.11 1.58 13.72
C SER A 89 12.10 2.69 14.05
N ILE A 90 13.18 2.36 14.76
CA ILE A 90 14.25 3.30 15.17
C ILE A 90 13.77 4.31 16.22
N ARG A 91 12.58 4.88 16.06
CA ARG A 91 11.93 5.80 17.00
C ARG A 91 10.46 5.44 17.18
N PRO A 92 9.86 5.69 18.36
CA PRO A 92 8.47 5.31 18.65
C PRO A 92 7.43 5.91 17.71
N TYR A 93 7.73 7.06 17.14
CA TYR A 93 6.85 7.76 16.21
C TYR A 93 6.96 7.30 14.75
N TYR A 94 7.90 6.39 14.45
CA TYR A 94 7.93 5.68 13.17
C TYR A 94 7.27 4.31 13.33
N VAL A 95 6.34 4.00 12.48
CA VAL A 95 5.54 2.78 12.55
C VAL A 95 5.42 2.13 11.17
N PHE A 96 5.33 0.80 11.22
CA PHE A 96 4.88 0.00 10.09
C PHE A 96 3.43 -0.40 10.36
N ASP A 97 2.50 0.04 9.51
CA ASP A 97 1.08 -0.20 9.73
C ASP A 97 0.64 -1.59 9.27
N ASP A 98 1.04 -1.94 8.07
CA ASP A 98 0.77 -3.23 7.47
C ASP A 98 2.01 -3.80 6.76
N ILE A 99 1.93 -5.07 6.37
CA ILE A 99 2.96 -5.76 5.58
C ILE A 99 2.31 -6.25 4.30
N ASP A 100 2.74 -5.66 3.21
CA ASP A 100 2.22 -5.96 1.88
C ASP A 100 3.09 -6.96 1.15
N ILE A 101 2.52 -7.60 0.14
CA ILE A 101 3.23 -8.54 -0.73
C ILE A 101 3.26 -7.99 -2.15
N ASP A 102 4.47 -7.82 -2.66
CA ASP A 102 4.68 -7.38 -4.04
C ASP A 102 5.69 -8.27 -4.76
N ARG A 103 5.86 -8.05 -6.06
CA ARG A 103 6.72 -8.86 -6.92
C ARG A 103 7.66 -7.98 -7.73
N TYR A 104 8.95 -8.19 -7.53
CA TYR A 104 10.00 -7.46 -8.22
C TYR A 104 10.76 -8.38 -9.17
N ALA A 105 10.94 -7.93 -10.43
CA ALA A 105 11.74 -8.63 -11.43
C ALA A 105 13.20 -8.19 -11.32
N GLY A 106 14.13 -9.15 -11.50
CA GLY A 106 15.57 -8.86 -11.55
C GLY A 106 16.21 -8.44 -10.22
N LEU A 107 15.42 -8.28 -9.16
CA LEU A 107 15.93 -8.01 -7.81
C LEU A 107 16.24 -9.33 -7.08
N LEU A 108 17.14 -9.29 -6.10
CA LEU A 108 17.44 -10.43 -5.23
C LEU A 108 18.07 -11.64 -5.93
N GLY A 109 18.82 -11.43 -7.01
CA GLY A 109 19.54 -12.51 -7.71
C GLY A 109 18.67 -13.45 -8.54
N GLY A 110 17.43 -13.08 -8.85
CA GLY A 110 16.58 -13.83 -9.76
C GLY A 110 17.22 -13.95 -11.15
N GLN A 111 17.60 -15.17 -11.56
CA GLN A 111 18.15 -15.42 -12.89
C GLN A 111 17.06 -15.18 -13.96
N ASN A 112 17.44 -14.68 -15.11
CA ASN A 112 16.57 -14.50 -16.28
C ASN A 112 15.31 -13.61 -16.07
N GLY A 113 15.37 -12.60 -15.19
CA GLY A 113 14.24 -11.72 -14.95
C GLY A 113 13.10 -12.37 -14.14
N ALA A 114 13.37 -13.47 -13.47
CA ALA A 114 12.39 -14.12 -12.60
C ALA A 114 11.87 -13.13 -11.54
N ARG A 115 10.56 -13.08 -11.38
CA ARG A 115 9.91 -12.26 -10.36
C ARG A 115 9.98 -12.96 -9.01
N ARG A 116 10.46 -12.26 -8.00
CA ARG A 116 10.47 -12.75 -6.62
C ARG A 116 9.44 -12.00 -5.79
N GLN A 117 8.73 -12.74 -4.94
CA GLN A 117 7.82 -12.14 -3.97
C GLN A 117 8.61 -11.59 -2.79
N VAL A 118 8.21 -10.42 -2.37
CA VAL A 118 8.75 -9.75 -1.19
C VAL A 118 7.60 -9.31 -0.28
N MET A 119 7.89 -9.25 1.00
CA MET A 119 7.09 -8.54 1.98
C MET A 119 7.72 -7.16 2.20
N LEU A 120 6.93 -6.11 2.14
CA LEU A 120 7.40 -4.74 2.31
C LEU A 120 6.42 -3.91 3.13
N SER A 121 6.93 -2.86 3.73
CA SER A 121 6.12 -1.87 4.44
C SER A 121 6.81 -0.51 4.45
N ALA A 122 6.04 0.56 4.32
CA ALA A 122 6.54 1.92 4.50
C ALA A 122 6.72 2.23 5.97
N ARG A 123 7.80 2.96 6.30
CA ARG A 123 7.95 3.53 7.63
C ARG A 123 7.20 4.85 7.69
N GLU A 124 5.97 4.80 8.18
CA GLU A 124 5.12 5.97 8.30
C GLU A 124 5.31 6.72 9.61
N LEU A 125 4.89 7.97 9.62
CA LEU A 125 5.01 8.85 10.78
C LEU A 125 3.68 8.89 11.55
N ALA A 126 3.70 8.43 12.80
CA ALA A 126 2.61 8.52 13.76
C ALA A 126 2.86 9.73 14.69
N VAL A 127 2.38 10.91 14.31
CA VAL A 127 2.60 12.17 15.06
C VAL A 127 2.00 12.17 16.48
N ASP A 128 0.99 11.35 16.71
CA ASP A 128 0.39 11.12 18.03
C ASP A 128 1.34 10.41 19.01
N LYS A 129 2.34 9.70 18.49
CA LYS A 129 3.39 9.03 19.28
C LYS A 129 4.61 9.90 19.54
N LEU A 130 4.62 11.15 19.11
CA LEU A 130 5.63 12.12 19.53
C LEU A 130 5.53 12.35 21.05
N GLY A 131 6.66 12.54 21.71
CA GLY A 131 6.69 12.86 23.14
C GLY A 131 5.86 14.13 23.43
N THR A 132 5.24 14.19 24.60
CA THR A 132 4.28 15.26 24.94
C THR A 132 4.84 16.69 24.72
N GLN A 133 6.12 16.90 24.99
CA GLN A 133 6.79 18.19 24.77
C GLN A 133 6.99 18.52 23.29
N ALA A 134 7.02 17.50 22.43
CA ALA A 134 7.17 17.65 20.99
C ALA A 134 5.83 17.78 20.26
N GLN A 135 4.70 17.66 20.94
CA GLN A 135 3.36 17.77 20.35
C GLN A 135 2.92 19.23 20.19
N THR A 136 3.79 20.07 19.63
CA THR A 136 3.45 21.46 19.27
C THR A 136 2.90 21.52 17.84
N TRP A 137 2.14 22.58 17.54
CA TRP A 137 1.62 22.77 16.17
C TRP A 137 2.75 22.82 15.13
N VAL A 138 3.85 23.52 15.42
CA VAL A 138 5.01 23.61 14.51
C VAL A 138 5.57 22.22 14.24
N ASN A 139 5.80 21.42 15.28
CA ASN A 139 6.32 20.08 15.10
C ASN A 139 5.36 19.20 14.29
N GLN A 140 4.08 19.17 14.65
CA GLN A 140 3.10 18.29 14.01
C GLN A 140 2.74 18.70 12.58
N ARG A 141 2.87 19.97 12.22
CA ARG A 141 2.40 20.51 10.94
C ARG A 141 3.51 20.96 10.01
N LEU A 142 4.68 21.35 10.53
CA LEU A 142 5.76 21.93 9.72
C LEU A 142 7.05 21.12 9.77
N GLN A 143 7.34 20.42 10.86
CA GLN A 143 8.62 19.73 11.04
C GLN A 143 8.51 18.21 10.85
N TYR A 144 7.61 17.55 11.57
CA TYR A 144 7.35 16.11 11.39
C TYR A 144 6.29 15.92 10.31
N THR A 145 6.70 16.11 9.06
CA THR A 145 5.78 16.18 7.91
C THR A 145 5.60 14.84 7.20
N HIS A 146 6.54 13.90 7.31
CA HIS A 146 6.60 12.68 6.51
C HIS A 146 7.21 11.51 7.27
N GLY A 147 6.89 10.30 6.86
CA GLY A 147 7.59 9.08 7.20
C GLY A 147 8.87 8.93 6.36
N TYR A 148 9.69 7.91 6.65
CA TYR A 148 10.98 7.81 5.99
C TYR A 148 11.39 6.37 5.68
N GLY A 149 11.44 6.05 4.40
CA GLY A 149 11.94 4.78 3.91
C GLY A 149 10.93 3.64 3.88
N VAL A 150 11.39 2.53 3.40
CA VAL A 150 10.68 1.26 3.28
C VAL A 150 11.57 0.15 3.81
N VAL A 151 10.96 -0.88 4.35
CA VAL A 151 11.63 -2.14 4.70
C VAL A 151 11.08 -3.24 3.80
N MET A 152 11.97 -4.10 3.34
CA MET A 152 11.63 -5.17 2.41
C MET A 152 12.38 -6.43 2.77
N SER A 153 11.70 -7.59 2.73
CA SER A 153 12.32 -8.92 2.88
C SER A 153 11.72 -9.90 1.88
N PRO A 154 12.51 -10.83 1.30
CA PRO A 154 11.96 -11.92 0.50
C PRO A 154 11.03 -12.80 1.34
N VAL A 155 9.95 -13.29 0.73
CA VAL A 155 8.95 -14.11 1.44
C VAL A 155 9.47 -15.46 1.89
N ASN A 156 10.49 -15.97 1.20
CA ASN A 156 11.02 -17.33 1.33
C ASN A 156 12.43 -17.39 1.93
N GLU A 157 12.89 -16.30 2.54
CA GLU A 157 14.24 -16.25 3.12
C GLU A 157 14.20 -15.84 4.59
N VAL A 158 15.03 -16.51 5.37
CA VAL A 158 15.28 -16.18 6.77
C VAL A 158 16.78 -16.27 7.04
N THR A 159 17.24 -15.56 8.07
CA THR A 159 18.61 -15.71 8.56
C THR A 159 18.78 -17.04 9.30
N THR A 160 20.01 -17.37 9.67
CA THR A 160 20.33 -18.58 10.48
C THR A 160 19.63 -18.59 11.83
N GLU A 161 19.32 -17.40 12.37
CA GLU A 161 18.60 -17.21 13.62
C GLU A 161 17.07 -17.20 13.45
N GLY A 162 16.58 -17.45 12.21
CA GLY A 162 15.15 -17.45 11.89
C GLY A 162 14.54 -16.04 11.74
N MET A 163 15.35 -15.00 11.69
CA MET A 163 14.87 -13.62 11.48
C MET A 163 14.66 -13.33 9.99
N PRO A 164 13.86 -12.27 9.64
CA PRO A 164 13.71 -11.87 8.24
C PRO A 164 15.07 -11.52 7.60
N ASN A 165 15.32 -12.04 6.40
CA ASN A 165 16.46 -11.60 5.60
C ASN A 165 16.11 -10.31 4.87
N PHE A 166 16.57 -9.16 5.36
CA PHE A 166 16.20 -7.86 4.81
C PHE A 166 16.88 -7.58 3.48
N ALA A 167 16.09 -7.35 2.45
CA ALA A 167 16.53 -6.87 1.14
C ALA A 167 16.68 -5.34 1.10
N VAL A 168 15.85 -4.62 1.87
CA VAL A 168 15.98 -3.18 2.15
C VAL A 168 15.71 -2.95 3.63
N LYS A 169 16.56 -2.18 4.29
CA LYS A 169 16.50 -1.90 5.73
C LYS A 169 17.15 -0.56 6.07
N ASP A 170 17.13 -0.22 7.36
CA ASP A 170 17.82 0.92 7.99
C ASP A 170 17.26 2.30 7.60
N VAL A 171 17.87 3.34 8.14
CA VAL A 171 17.58 4.75 7.87
C VAL A 171 18.91 5.51 7.76
N PRO A 172 19.26 6.05 6.59
CA PRO A 172 18.51 5.99 5.32
C PRO A 172 18.41 4.55 4.78
N PRO A 173 17.41 4.26 3.90
CA PRO A 173 17.25 2.91 3.36
C PRO A 173 18.49 2.43 2.61
N THR A 174 18.95 1.24 2.95
CA THR A 174 20.05 0.54 2.29
C THR A 174 19.60 -0.84 1.82
N GLY A 175 20.11 -1.32 0.70
CA GLY A 175 19.77 -2.65 0.20
C GLY A 175 19.79 -2.77 -1.31
N VAL A 176 19.12 -3.79 -1.82
CA VAL A 176 19.12 -4.15 -3.25
C VAL A 176 18.27 -3.23 -4.12
N VAL A 177 17.33 -2.50 -3.51
CA VAL A 177 16.52 -1.48 -4.18
C VAL A 177 17.01 -0.10 -3.76
N SER A 178 17.40 0.71 -4.73
CA SER A 178 17.75 2.09 -4.47
C SER A 178 16.49 2.94 -4.32
N VAL A 179 16.38 3.66 -3.20
CA VAL A 179 15.27 4.56 -2.90
C VAL A 179 15.85 5.95 -2.61
N PRO A 180 16.24 6.71 -3.64
CA PRO A 180 16.87 8.03 -3.47
C PRO A 180 15.91 9.09 -2.94
N ARG A 181 14.60 8.84 -2.96
CA ARG A 181 13.55 9.71 -2.41
C ARG A 181 12.68 8.90 -1.44
N PRO A 182 13.20 8.69 -0.22
CA PRO A 182 12.56 7.82 0.77
C PRO A 182 11.47 8.51 1.59
N GLU A 183 11.19 9.79 1.38
CA GLU A 183 10.22 10.56 2.17
C GLU A 183 8.78 10.14 1.83
N VAL A 184 8.03 9.71 2.84
CA VAL A 184 6.66 9.23 2.73
C VAL A 184 5.68 10.30 3.21
N TYR A 185 5.26 11.18 2.32
CA TYR A 185 4.30 12.25 2.62
C TYR A 185 2.84 11.80 2.57
N PHE A 186 2.55 10.77 1.84
CA PHE A 186 1.23 10.17 1.67
C PHE A 186 1.31 8.70 2.03
N GLY A 187 0.39 8.21 2.83
CA GLY A 187 0.42 6.85 3.34
C GLY A 187 -0.95 6.42 3.85
N GLU A 188 -0.98 5.34 4.61
CA GLU A 188 -2.21 4.79 5.15
C GLU A 188 -2.56 5.36 6.53
N GLN A 189 -1.55 5.73 7.33
CA GLN A 189 -1.72 6.31 8.67
C GLN A 189 -1.76 7.83 8.69
N THR A 190 -1.28 8.48 7.65
CA THR A 190 -1.16 9.94 7.59
C THR A 190 -2.49 10.62 7.30
N THR A 191 -3.28 10.94 8.33
CA THR A 191 -4.58 11.62 8.21
C THR A 191 -4.50 13.14 8.30
N ALA A 192 -3.55 13.66 9.08
CA ALA A 192 -3.40 15.07 9.35
C ALA A 192 -2.81 15.85 8.17
N TYR A 193 -3.26 17.09 7.96
CA TYR A 193 -2.60 17.99 7.02
C TYR A 193 -1.21 18.41 7.52
N VAL A 194 -0.30 18.73 6.60
CA VAL A 194 0.99 19.37 6.88
C VAL A 194 1.25 20.51 5.91
N VAL A 195 2.14 21.41 6.30
CA VAL A 195 2.61 22.48 5.43
C VAL A 195 4.10 22.28 5.20
N VAL A 196 4.48 22.20 3.96
CA VAL A 196 5.85 21.97 3.48
C VAL A 196 6.39 23.23 2.82
N ASN A 197 7.71 23.27 2.56
CA ASN A 197 8.40 24.43 2.02
C ASN A 197 8.20 25.68 2.88
N THR A 198 8.31 25.52 4.19
CA THR A 198 8.24 26.60 5.17
C THR A 198 9.64 27.04 5.61
N LYS A 199 9.72 27.94 6.57
CA LYS A 199 11.01 28.28 7.23
C LYS A 199 11.44 27.22 8.25
N ALA A 200 10.54 26.31 8.66
CA ALA A 200 10.90 25.16 9.49
C ALA A 200 11.50 24.09 8.59
N GLU A 201 12.59 23.49 9.04
CA GLU A 201 13.21 22.35 8.38
C GLU A 201 12.38 21.09 8.62
N GLU A 202 12.17 20.29 7.57
CA GLU A 202 11.41 19.06 7.63
C GLU A 202 12.31 17.92 8.10
N PHE A 203 11.93 17.28 9.21
CA PHE A 203 12.73 16.27 9.87
C PHE A 203 12.63 14.91 9.15
N ASP A 204 13.78 14.36 8.76
CA ASP A 204 13.91 13.05 8.15
C ASP A 204 14.17 11.95 9.21
N TYR A 205 15.32 12.02 9.86
CA TYR A 205 15.72 11.02 10.85
C TYR A 205 16.85 11.51 11.75
N PRO A 206 17.02 10.91 12.95
CA PRO A 206 18.16 11.21 13.81
C PRO A 206 19.41 10.47 13.35
N LYS A 207 20.55 11.15 13.34
CA LYS A 207 21.88 10.61 13.02
C LYS A 207 22.86 10.91 14.14
N GLY A 208 23.02 9.95 15.06
CA GLY A 208 23.78 10.20 16.29
C GLY A 208 23.14 11.31 17.12
N ASP A 209 23.92 12.33 17.49
CA ASP A 209 23.46 13.50 18.25
C ASP A 209 22.87 14.61 17.37
N GLN A 210 22.86 14.43 16.06
CA GLN A 210 22.33 15.38 15.10
C GLN A 210 21.05 14.83 14.42
N ASN A 211 20.27 15.74 13.87
CA ASN A 211 19.12 15.37 13.05
C ASN A 211 19.43 15.65 11.57
N VAL A 212 18.86 14.86 10.70
CA VAL A 212 18.88 15.09 9.24
C VAL A 212 17.54 15.70 8.86
N TYR A 213 17.60 16.68 7.99
CA TYR A 213 16.46 17.43 7.51
C TYR A 213 16.44 17.46 5.99
N SER A 214 15.27 17.58 5.42
CA SER A 214 15.07 17.75 3.99
C SER A 214 14.08 18.88 3.70
N THR A 215 13.80 19.06 2.43
CA THR A 215 12.79 19.98 1.94
C THR A 215 11.92 19.25 0.92
N TYR A 216 10.64 19.45 0.99
CA TYR A 216 9.69 18.83 0.07
C TYR A 216 10.04 19.18 -1.39
N ALA A 217 10.38 18.18 -2.18
CA ALA A 217 10.69 18.31 -3.60
C ALA A 217 9.56 17.85 -4.52
N GLY A 218 8.41 17.51 -3.96
CA GLY A 218 7.22 17.14 -4.74
C GLY A 218 6.55 18.35 -5.39
N THR A 219 5.72 18.09 -6.39
CA THR A 219 4.96 19.12 -7.12
C THR A 219 3.49 19.21 -6.69
N LYS A 220 3.07 18.34 -5.75
CA LYS A 220 1.68 18.22 -5.32
C LYS A 220 1.48 18.96 -4.00
N GLY A 221 0.63 19.98 -4.01
CA GLY A 221 0.31 20.76 -2.83
C GLY A 221 -0.49 22.00 -3.22
N ILE A 222 -1.22 22.55 -2.27
CA ILE A 222 -1.96 23.80 -2.44
C ILE A 222 -1.07 24.94 -1.98
N ARG A 223 -0.64 25.81 -2.87
CA ARG A 223 0.13 27.00 -2.50
C ARG A 223 -0.69 27.90 -1.58
N ILE A 224 -0.14 28.29 -0.44
CA ILE A 224 -0.80 29.09 0.58
C ILE A 224 -0.14 30.46 0.79
N GLY A 225 0.65 30.96 -0.16
CA GLY A 225 1.33 32.26 -0.09
C GLY A 225 0.37 33.46 0.07
N SER A 226 -0.79 33.45 -0.61
CA SER A 226 -1.77 34.55 -0.55
C SER A 226 -2.53 34.57 0.77
N VAL A 227 -2.65 35.75 1.37
CA VAL A 227 -3.41 35.99 2.64
C VAL A 227 -4.87 35.53 2.52
N LEU A 228 -5.55 35.84 1.41
CA LEU A 228 -6.93 35.42 1.19
C LEU A 228 -7.07 33.90 1.14
N ARG A 229 -6.09 33.23 0.51
CA ARG A 229 -6.08 31.76 0.45
C ARG A 229 -5.81 31.15 1.81
N ARG A 230 -4.87 31.73 2.59
CA ARG A 230 -4.64 31.32 3.98
C ARG A 230 -5.90 31.46 4.82
N LEU A 231 -6.62 32.57 4.69
CA LEU A 231 -7.88 32.83 5.42
C LEU A 231 -8.92 31.75 5.09
N ALA A 232 -9.16 31.47 3.81
CA ALA A 232 -10.11 30.47 3.38
C ALA A 232 -9.75 29.05 3.87
N ILE A 233 -8.46 28.71 3.83
CA ILE A 233 -7.96 27.40 4.28
C ILE A 233 -8.02 27.29 5.80
N ALA A 234 -7.60 28.32 6.54
CA ALA A 234 -7.68 28.37 7.99
C ALA A 234 -9.13 28.24 8.50
N TRP A 235 -10.05 28.90 7.82
CA TRP A 235 -11.48 28.76 8.09
C TRP A 235 -11.98 27.33 7.83
N ASN A 236 -11.61 26.75 6.70
CA ASN A 236 -12.04 25.41 6.31
C ASN A 236 -11.49 24.32 7.25
N LEU A 237 -10.23 24.47 7.70
CA LEU A 237 -9.55 23.51 8.59
C LEU A 237 -9.80 23.81 10.08
N GLY A 238 -10.37 24.95 10.42
CA GLY A 238 -10.57 25.39 11.80
C GLY A 238 -9.24 25.68 12.54
N ASP A 239 -8.18 26.05 11.81
CA ASP A 239 -6.84 26.24 12.38
C ASP A 239 -6.29 27.65 12.14
N LEU A 240 -6.35 28.48 13.17
CA LEU A 240 -5.89 29.87 13.12
C LEU A 240 -4.36 30.00 13.01
N ASN A 241 -3.59 28.97 13.39
CA ASN A 241 -2.14 29.02 13.28
C ASN A 241 -1.67 29.22 11.84
N LEU A 242 -2.45 28.78 10.86
CA LEU A 242 -2.19 29.03 9.44
C LEU A 242 -2.19 30.53 9.07
N LEU A 243 -2.85 31.38 9.84
CA LEU A 243 -2.87 32.85 9.62
C LEU A 243 -1.73 33.54 10.32
N VAL A 244 -1.43 33.13 11.56
CA VAL A 244 -0.52 33.88 12.45
C VAL A 244 0.91 33.37 12.43
N SER A 245 1.16 32.18 11.87
CA SER A 245 2.50 31.57 11.85
C SER A 245 3.48 32.37 10.96
N SER A 246 4.58 32.79 11.56
CA SER A 246 5.70 33.45 10.86
C SER A 246 6.59 32.47 10.06
N TYR A 247 6.37 31.17 10.20
CA TYR A 247 7.10 30.14 9.44
C TYR A 247 6.62 30.00 7.99
N LEU A 248 5.40 30.47 7.69
CA LEU A 248 4.82 30.34 6.35
C LEU A 248 5.41 31.39 5.40
N THR A 249 5.74 30.95 4.19
CA THR A 249 6.27 31.75 3.09
C THR A 249 5.32 31.77 1.90
N ASP A 250 5.67 32.51 0.86
CA ASP A 250 4.91 32.50 -0.39
C ASP A 250 5.01 31.18 -1.15
N ASP A 251 6.08 30.43 -0.93
CA ASP A 251 6.31 29.11 -1.54
C ASP A 251 5.71 27.97 -0.72
N SER A 252 5.19 28.24 0.48
CA SER A 252 4.62 27.23 1.35
C SER A 252 3.44 26.55 0.71
N GLN A 253 3.39 25.21 0.83
CA GLN A 253 2.37 24.36 0.25
C GLN A 253 1.69 23.52 1.31
N LEU A 254 0.37 23.48 1.27
CA LEU A 254 -0.45 22.62 2.11
C LEU A 254 -0.63 21.26 1.45
N LEU A 255 -0.26 20.19 2.14
CA LEU A 255 -0.58 18.81 1.79
C LEU A 255 -1.76 18.36 2.67
N MET A 256 -2.88 18.05 2.03
CA MET A 256 -4.08 17.57 2.70
C MET A 256 -4.60 16.28 2.04
N ARG A 257 -5.50 15.57 2.73
CA ARG A 257 -5.97 14.24 2.32
C ARG A 257 -4.78 13.33 2.02
N ARG A 258 -3.92 13.20 3.01
CA ARG A 258 -2.66 12.47 2.89
C ARG A 258 -2.85 10.97 3.00
N ASN A 259 -3.92 10.53 3.66
CA ASN A 259 -4.34 9.14 3.60
C ASN A 259 -4.72 8.78 2.16
N VAL A 260 -4.07 7.76 1.59
CA VAL A 260 -4.19 7.39 0.18
C VAL A 260 -5.61 6.93 -0.16
N ARG A 261 -6.29 6.24 0.75
CA ARG A 261 -7.67 5.75 0.56
C ARG A 261 -8.68 6.90 0.54
N ASP A 262 -8.56 7.84 1.47
CA ASP A 262 -9.41 9.03 1.52
C ASP A 262 -9.18 9.92 0.30
N ARG A 263 -7.93 9.97 -0.17
CA ARG A 263 -7.56 10.70 -1.37
C ARG A 263 -8.22 10.11 -2.63
N ILE A 264 -8.13 8.79 -2.80
CA ILE A 264 -8.74 8.10 -3.95
C ILE A 264 -10.26 8.22 -3.91
N LYS A 265 -10.89 8.03 -2.74
CA LYS A 265 -12.34 8.23 -2.57
C LYS A 265 -12.80 9.63 -2.95
N ALA A 266 -11.96 10.64 -2.68
CA ALA A 266 -12.31 12.02 -3.04
C ALA A 266 -12.16 12.31 -4.54
N VAL A 267 -11.23 11.62 -5.23
CA VAL A 267 -11.00 11.78 -6.68
C VAL A 267 -11.98 10.94 -7.49
N ALA A 268 -12.27 9.72 -7.03
CA ALA A 268 -13.10 8.74 -7.73
C ALA A 268 -14.11 8.09 -6.77
N PRO A 269 -15.13 8.82 -6.30
CA PRO A 269 -16.10 8.32 -5.32
C PRO A 269 -16.98 7.17 -5.84
N PHE A 270 -16.99 6.96 -7.14
CA PHE A 270 -17.72 5.88 -7.81
C PHE A 270 -16.98 4.54 -7.77
N LEU A 271 -15.70 4.53 -7.39
CA LEU A 271 -14.94 3.29 -7.27
C LEU A 271 -15.16 2.63 -5.91
N LYS A 272 -15.34 1.32 -5.94
CA LYS A 272 -15.30 0.49 -4.74
C LYS A 272 -13.85 0.06 -4.54
N LEU A 273 -13.19 0.67 -3.56
CA LEU A 273 -11.80 0.34 -3.22
C LEU A 273 -11.76 -0.94 -2.38
N ASP A 274 -10.69 -1.71 -2.56
CA ASP A 274 -10.32 -2.76 -1.63
C ASP A 274 -9.98 -2.16 -0.25
N ARG A 275 -9.88 -3.02 0.75
CA ARG A 275 -9.54 -2.60 2.11
C ARG A 275 -8.05 -2.38 2.30
N ASP A 276 -7.26 -2.94 1.43
CA ASP A 276 -5.82 -2.96 1.47
C ASP A 276 -5.23 -2.07 0.36
N ALA A 277 -4.48 -1.05 0.76
CA ALA A 277 -3.70 -0.21 -0.13
C ALA A 277 -2.24 -0.47 0.20
N TYR A 278 -1.39 -0.68 -0.77
CA TYR A 278 0.01 -0.99 -0.52
C TYR A 278 0.97 -0.04 -1.23
N ILE A 279 2.15 0.10 -0.64
CA ILE A 279 3.21 0.92 -1.18
C ILE A 279 4.01 0.15 -2.22
N VAL A 280 4.43 0.84 -3.27
CA VAL A 280 5.28 0.29 -4.33
C VAL A 280 6.57 1.09 -4.40
N ALA A 281 7.71 0.41 -4.41
CA ALA A 281 8.99 1.02 -4.70
C ALA A 281 9.30 0.89 -6.20
N ALA A 282 9.06 1.96 -6.95
CA ALA A 282 9.27 2.00 -8.39
C ALA A 282 9.99 3.28 -8.80
N ASP A 283 10.86 3.18 -9.80
CA ASP A 283 11.61 4.31 -10.37
C ASP A 283 12.33 5.17 -9.32
N GLY A 284 12.83 4.54 -8.26
CA GLY A 284 13.53 5.20 -7.16
C GLY A 284 12.64 6.06 -6.26
N ARG A 285 11.33 5.86 -6.28
CA ARG A 285 10.34 6.55 -5.45
C ARG A 285 9.45 5.56 -4.74
N LEU A 286 8.87 6.00 -3.63
CA LEU A 286 7.80 5.30 -2.93
C LEU A 286 6.45 5.87 -3.40
N THR A 287 5.57 5.00 -3.89
CA THR A 287 4.29 5.37 -4.50
C THR A 287 3.17 4.52 -3.93
#